data_92b22cf677e67041ba8ef3fa415755eb
#
_entry.id   92b22cf677e67041ba8ef3fa415755eb
#
_cell.length_a   1.000
_cell.length_b   1.000
_cell.length_c   1.000
_cell.angle_alpha   90.00
_cell.angle_beta   90.00
_cell.angle_gamma   90.00
#
_symmetry.space_group_name_H-M   'P 1'
#
loop_
_entity.id
_entity.type
_entity.pdbx_description
1 polymer ?
#
loop_
_entity_poly.entity_id
_entity_poly.type
_entity_poly.pdbx_seq_one_letter_code
_entity_poly.pdbx_strand_id
1 'polypeptide(L)'
;MAEKIRAKDEMIAYKEQEIERYRDMKARLSTKMLGETLEQHCEIEFNRLRATAFQHAYFEKDNDASSGSKGDYIFRETDNEGNELVSIMFEMKNEQDDSTHRHKNEDFFKKLDADRRKNCEYAVLVSLLEPDSELYNTGIVDVSYRYEKMYVIRPQFFIPLISILRNTSQSALEYKAELALVKKQILISLILKTRWKISNKVWAKLSFGKREV
;
A
#
# COMPACT_ATOMS: atom_id res chain seq x y z
N MET A 1 34.01 36.29 -14.74
CA MET A 1 33.18 35.79 -15.86
C MET A 1 33.53 34.31 -16.18
N ALA A 2 34.82 33.96 -16.30
CA ALA A 2 35.26 32.59 -16.60
C ALA A 2 34.80 31.53 -15.59
N GLU A 3 34.86 31.85 -14.29
CA GLU A 3 34.38 30.90 -13.24
C GLU A 3 32.90 30.56 -13.34
N LYS A 4 32.04 31.51 -13.66
CA LYS A 4 30.59 31.27 -13.86
C LYS A 4 30.30 30.40 -15.08
N ILE A 5 31.13 30.51 -16.11
CA ILE A 5 31.02 29.65 -17.29
C ILE A 5 31.43 28.24 -16.94
N ARG A 6 32.57 28.05 -16.26
CA ARG A 6 33.05 26.74 -15.83
C ARG A 6 32.06 26.01 -14.90
N ALA A 7 31.46 26.72 -13.93
CA ALA A 7 30.45 26.12 -13.04
C ALA A 7 29.16 25.72 -13.81
N LYS A 8 28.80 26.46 -14.85
CA LYS A 8 27.68 26.09 -15.73
C LYS A 8 28.01 24.87 -16.60
N ASP A 9 29.21 24.81 -17.13
CA ASP A 9 29.65 23.66 -17.94
C ASP A 9 29.71 22.37 -17.11
N GLU A 10 30.19 22.44 -15.85
CA GLU A 10 30.15 21.33 -14.92
C GLU A 10 28.73 20.89 -14.58
N MET A 11 27.79 21.84 -14.42
CA MET A 11 26.38 21.54 -14.17
C MET A 11 25.71 20.91 -15.40
N ILE A 12 26.02 21.39 -16.61
CA ILE A 12 25.54 20.81 -17.85
C ILE A 12 26.01 19.36 -17.99
N ALA A 13 27.32 19.12 -17.81
CA ALA A 13 27.89 17.77 -17.87
C ALA A 13 27.25 16.81 -16.85
N TYR A 14 26.98 17.27 -15.64
CA TYR A 14 26.27 16.50 -14.62
C TYR A 14 24.83 16.15 -15.07
N LYS A 15 24.11 17.15 -15.62
CA LYS A 15 22.75 16.94 -16.12
C LYS A 15 22.71 16.02 -17.33
N GLU A 16 23.68 16.10 -18.22
CA GLU A 16 23.81 15.18 -19.35
C GLU A 16 24.04 13.73 -18.89
N GLN A 17 24.87 13.51 -17.86
CA GLN A 17 25.05 12.20 -17.25
C GLN A 17 23.78 11.66 -16.58
N GLU A 18 23.01 12.51 -15.91
CA GLU A 18 21.71 12.12 -15.35
C GLU A 18 20.74 11.72 -16.47
N ILE A 19 20.63 12.51 -17.54
CA ILE A 19 19.79 12.20 -18.68
C ILE A 19 20.16 10.87 -19.32
N GLU A 20 21.45 10.60 -19.48
CA GLU A 20 21.93 9.34 -20.06
C GLU A 20 21.61 8.14 -19.14
N ARG A 21 21.77 8.29 -17.82
CA ARG A 21 21.32 7.27 -16.85
C ARG A 21 19.82 6.99 -16.93
N TYR A 22 18.99 8.03 -17.05
CA TYR A 22 17.55 7.87 -17.20
C TYR A 22 17.19 7.22 -18.54
N ARG A 23 17.89 7.56 -19.62
CA ARG A 23 17.70 6.92 -20.94
C ARG A 23 18.09 5.45 -20.90
N ASP A 24 19.23 5.10 -20.30
CA ASP A 24 19.68 3.73 -20.13
C ASP A 24 18.70 2.91 -19.26
N MET A 25 18.20 3.49 -18.19
CA MET A 25 17.20 2.84 -17.33
C MET A 25 15.88 2.64 -18.09
N LYS A 26 15.42 3.63 -18.84
CA LYS A 26 14.24 3.54 -19.71
C LYS A 26 14.45 2.50 -20.83
N ALA A 27 15.61 2.46 -21.46
CA ALA A 27 15.96 1.48 -22.47
C ALA A 27 16.01 0.05 -21.91
N ARG A 28 16.59 -0.15 -20.74
CA ARG A 28 16.62 -1.46 -20.06
C ARG A 28 15.23 -1.96 -19.67
N LEU A 29 14.37 -1.08 -19.15
CA LEU A 29 12.97 -1.39 -18.89
C LEU A 29 12.24 -1.73 -20.18
N SER A 30 12.41 -0.93 -21.24
CA SER A 30 11.82 -1.16 -22.56
C SER A 30 12.33 -2.45 -23.20
N THR A 31 13.63 -2.75 -23.13
CA THR A 31 14.22 -3.96 -23.74
C THR A 31 13.79 -5.23 -23.02
N LYS A 32 13.67 -5.17 -21.67
CA LYS A 32 13.18 -6.30 -20.88
C LYS A 32 11.67 -6.55 -21.12
N MET A 33 10.92 -5.49 -21.41
CA MET A 33 9.49 -5.56 -21.71
C MET A 33 9.16 -5.81 -23.18
N LEU A 34 10.11 -5.83 -24.09
CA LEU A 34 9.89 -6.11 -25.53
C LEU A 34 9.37 -7.52 -25.83
N GLY A 35 9.37 -8.42 -24.85
CA GLY A 35 8.85 -9.80 -24.97
C GLY A 35 7.85 -10.20 -23.89
N GLU A 36 7.58 -9.33 -22.92
CA GLU A 36 6.72 -9.62 -21.77
C GLU A 36 5.66 -8.53 -21.63
N THR A 37 4.42 -8.93 -21.30
CA THR A 37 3.40 -7.94 -20.89
C THR A 37 3.78 -7.33 -19.53
N LEU A 38 3.24 -6.16 -19.20
CA LEU A 38 3.45 -5.54 -17.90
C LEU A 38 3.00 -6.45 -16.75
N GLU A 39 1.91 -7.17 -16.96
CA GLU A 39 1.40 -8.19 -16.04
C GLU A 39 2.43 -9.30 -15.78
N GLN A 40 2.97 -9.89 -16.84
CA GLN A 40 4.00 -10.94 -16.73
C GLN A 40 5.26 -10.43 -16.02
N HIS A 41 5.68 -9.20 -16.30
CA HIS A 41 6.81 -8.59 -15.63
C HIS A 41 6.58 -8.50 -14.10
N CYS A 42 5.43 -7.98 -13.66
CA CYS A 42 5.09 -7.89 -12.24
C CYS A 42 4.99 -9.29 -11.59
N GLU A 43 4.42 -10.25 -12.29
CA GLU A 43 4.32 -11.64 -11.81
C GLU A 43 5.70 -12.28 -11.63
N ILE A 44 6.61 -12.11 -12.58
CA ILE A 44 7.99 -12.62 -12.51
C ILE A 44 8.75 -11.96 -11.34
N GLU A 45 8.66 -10.64 -11.19
CA GLU A 45 9.33 -9.91 -10.10
C GLU A 45 8.78 -10.34 -8.73
N PHE A 46 7.47 -10.55 -8.60
CA PHE A 46 6.90 -11.09 -7.36
C PHE A 46 7.38 -12.52 -7.08
N ASN A 47 7.27 -13.42 -8.05
CA ASN A 47 7.64 -14.83 -7.89
C ASN A 47 9.13 -15.01 -7.54
N ARG A 48 10.00 -14.12 -8.03
CA ARG A 48 11.43 -14.12 -7.68
C ARG A 48 11.66 -13.90 -6.18
N LEU A 49 10.81 -13.12 -5.51
CA LEU A 49 10.93 -12.79 -4.09
C LEU A 49 9.98 -13.58 -3.20
N ARG A 50 9.03 -14.32 -3.79
CA ARG A 50 7.97 -15.05 -3.06
C ARG A 50 8.55 -15.96 -1.96
N ALA A 51 9.57 -16.74 -2.27
CA ALA A 51 10.16 -17.70 -1.33
C ALA A 51 10.92 -17.05 -0.17
N THR A 52 11.39 -15.83 -0.33
CA THR A 52 12.26 -15.15 0.64
C THR A 52 11.54 -14.04 1.41
N ALA A 53 10.81 -13.19 0.69
CA ALA A 53 10.21 -11.99 1.28
C ALA A 53 8.71 -12.12 1.53
N PHE A 54 7.98 -12.97 0.78
CA PHE A 54 6.52 -13.03 0.77
C PHE A 54 5.98 -14.46 0.97
N GLN A 55 6.47 -15.17 1.98
CA GLN A 55 6.16 -16.60 2.20
C GLN A 55 4.66 -16.86 2.51
N HIS A 56 3.96 -15.90 3.12
CA HIS A 56 2.54 -16.00 3.47
C HIS A 56 1.64 -15.15 2.57
N ALA A 57 2.20 -14.70 1.42
CA ALA A 57 1.47 -13.88 0.48
C ALA A 57 1.18 -14.63 -0.81
N TYR A 58 0.06 -14.27 -1.45
CA TYR A 58 -0.20 -14.66 -2.82
C TYR A 58 -0.36 -13.43 -3.71
N PHE A 59 -0.07 -13.63 -4.99
CA PHE A 59 -0.27 -12.67 -6.05
C PHE A 59 -0.85 -13.43 -7.23
N GLU A 60 -2.14 -13.22 -7.49
CA GLU A 60 -2.91 -14.00 -8.46
C GLU A 60 -3.84 -13.10 -9.27
N LYS A 61 -4.18 -13.55 -10.47
CA LYS A 61 -5.18 -12.87 -11.30
C LYS A 61 -6.53 -12.86 -10.58
N ASP A 62 -7.20 -11.72 -10.63
CA ASP A 62 -8.58 -11.63 -10.16
C ASP A 62 -9.49 -12.46 -11.07
N ASN A 63 -9.94 -13.61 -10.58
CA ASN A 63 -10.81 -14.53 -11.30
C ASN A 63 -12.30 -14.31 -10.98
N ASP A 64 -12.66 -13.37 -10.10
CA ASP A 64 -14.04 -13.08 -9.74
C ASP A 64 -14.74 -12.23 -10.81
N ALA A 65 -15.36 -12.91 -11.77
CA ALA A 65 -16.14 -12.30 -12.84
C ALA A 65 -17.60 -11.99 -12.43
N SER A 66 -18.00 -12.24 -11.18
CA SER A 66 -19.41 -12.17 -10.74
C SER A 66 -20.02 -10.78 -10.85
N SER A 67 -19.18 -9.73 -10.93
CA SER A 67 -19.61 -8.33 -10.98
C SER A 67 -19.31 -7.60 -12.30
N GLY A 68 -18.84 -8.32 -13.34
CA GLY A 68 -18.62 -7.74 -14.66
C GLY A 68 -17.39 -6.80 -14.79
N SER A 69 -16.63 -6.62 -13.71
CA SER A 69 -15.39 -5.83 -13.68
C SER A 69 -14.32 -6.65 -12.95
N LYS A 70 -13.15 -6.75 -13.55
CA LYS A 70 -12.00 -7.46 -13.00
C LYS A 70 -10.85 -6.49 -12.86
N GLY A 71 -10.18 -6.47 -11.70
CA GLY A 71 -8.81 -6.02 -11.59
C GLY A 71 -7.88 -7.03 -12.28
N ASP A 72 -6.64 -6.62 -12.57
CA ASP A 72 -5.71 -7.55 -13.22
C ASP A 72 -5.18 -8.58 -12.23
N TYR A 73 -4.76 -8.13 -11.03
CA TYR A 73 -4.15 -8.98 -9.99
C TYR A 73 -4.53 -8.54 -8.58
N ILE A 74 -4.58 -9.51 -7.66
CA ILE A 74 -4.73 -9.29 -6.22
C ILE A 74 -3.47 -9.78 -5.51
N PHE A 75 -2.85 -8.89 -4.72
CA PHE A 75 -1.88 -9.26 -3.69
C PHE A 75 -2.60 -9.35 -2.35
N ARG A 76 -2.38 -10.43 -1.61
CA ARG A 76 -2.90 -10.59 -0.26
C ARG A 76 -1.91 -11.34 0.61
N GLU A 77 -1.68 -10.85 1.81
CA GLU A 77 -0.84 -11.50 2.82
C GLU A 77 -1.62 -11.65 4.12
N THR A 78 -1.42 -12.79 4.77
CA THR A 78 -2.01 -13.10 6.07
C THR A 78 -0.92 -13.27 7.13
N ASP A 79 -1.26 -13.03 8.39
CA ASP A 79 -0.41 -13.38 9.51
C ASP A 79 -0.42 -14.89 9.78
N ASN A 80 0.36 -15.32 10.79
CA ASN A 80 0.45 -16.75 11.18
C ASN A 80 -0.87 -17.30 11.75
N GLU A 81 -1.81 -16.45 12.14
CA GLU A 81 -3.12 -16.80 12.66
C GLU A 81 -4.20 -16.83 11.57
N GLY A 82 -3.85 -16.47 10.33
CA GLY A 82 -4.73 -16.42 9.18
C GLY A 82 -5.52 -15.12 9.05
N ASN A 83 -5.21 -14.09 9.84
CA ASN A 83 -5.83 -12.78 9.68
C ASN A 83 -5.20 -12.04 8.50
N GLU A 84 -6.01 -11.33 7.73
CA GLU A 84 -5.50 -10.51 6.65
C GLU A 84 -4.63 -9.38 7.18
N LEU A 85 -3.37 -9.35 6.75
CA LEU A 85 -2.40 -8.32 7.07
C LEU A 85 -2.54 -7.13 6.12
N VAL A 86 -2.57 -7.40 4.82
CA VAL A 86 -2.71 -6.40 3.76
C VAL A 86 -3.30 -7.03 2.51
N SER A 87 -4.14 -6.28 1.82
CA SER A 87 -4.67 -6.64 0.51
C SER A 87 -4.60 -5.47 -0.46
N ILE A 88 -4.13 -5.72 -1.68
CA ILE A 88 -3.89 -4.72 -2.71
C ILE A 88 -4.48 -5.20 -4.02
N MET A 89 -5.37 -4.40 -4.61
CA MET A 89 -5.86 -4.57 -5.97
C MET A 89 -4.91 -3.88 -6.92
N PHE A 90 -4.41 -4.60 -7.92
CA PHE A 90 -3.57 -4.07 -8.99
C PHE A 90 -4.32 -4.02 -10.31
N GLU A 91 -4.16 -2.92 -11.01
CA GLU A 91 -4.49 -2.76 -12.43
C GLU A 91 -3.19 -2.38 -13.15
N MET A 92 -2.93 -2.97 -14.32
CA MET A 92 -1.70 -2.78 -15.07
C MET A 92 -2.01 -2.22 -16.45
N LYS A 93 -1.40 -1.08 -16.82
CA LYS A 93 -1.68 -0.40 -18.07
C LYS A 93 -0.41 -0.03 -18.81
N ASN A 94 -0.36 -0.47 -20.08
CA ASN A 94 0.70 -0.15 -21.04
C ASN A 94 0.12 0.64 -22.21
N GLU A 95 0.88 1.57 -22.79
CA GLU A 95 0.47 2.32 -23.98
C GLU A 95 0.19 1.44 -25.21
N GLN A 96 0.75 0.22 -25.24
CA GLN A 96 0.59 -0.70 -26.36
C GLN A 96 -0.76 -1.45 -26.35
N ASP A 97 -1.49 -1.42 -25.24
CA ASP A 97 -2.72 -2.18 -25.07
C ASP A 97 -3.90 -1.59 -25.84
N ASP A 98 -3.80 -0.33 -26.31
CA ASP A 98 -4.85 0.30 -27.11
C ASP A 98 -4.29 1.27 -28.15
N SER A 99 -4.23 0.82 -29.41
CA SER A 99 -3.61 1.58 -30.53
C SER A 99 -4.44 2.75 -31.06
N THR A 100 -5.68 2.92 -30.59
CA THR A 100 -6.64 3.87 -31.18
C THR A 100 -6.87 5.13 -30.38
N HIS A 101 -6.67 5.12 -29.07
CA HIS A 101 -6.85 6.30 -28.20
C HIS A 101 -5.76 6.34 -27.11
N ARG A 102 -5.16 7.54 -26.91
CA ARG A 102 -4.28 7.76 -25.77
C ARG A 102 -5.09 7.82 -24.49
N HIS A 103 -5.08 6.75 -23.73
CA HIS A 103 -5.67 6.74 -22.39
C HIS A 103 -4.80 7.50 -21.39
N LYS A 104 -5.48 8.09 -20.40
CA LYS A 104 -4.83 8.71 -19.23
C LYS A 104 -4.99 7.81 -18.03
N ASN A 105 -4.09 7.95 -17.07
CA ASN A 105 -4.17 7.21 -15.81
C ASN A 105 -5.51 7.42 -15.09
N GLU A 106 -6.05 8.64 -15.15
CA GLU A 106 -7.32 8.99 -14.50
C GLU A 106 -8.53 8.21 -15.02
N ASP A 107 -8.49 7.72 -16.25
CA ASP A 107 -9.59 7.00 -16.87
C ASP A 107 -9.87 5.66 -16.14
N PHE A 108 -8.86 5.11 -15.48
CA PHE A 108 -8.92 3.83 -14.77
C PHE A 108 -9.27 3.95 -13.29
N PHE A 109 -9.14 5.12 -12.68
CA PHE A 109 -9.29 5.28 -11.22
C PHE A 109 -10.66 4.87 -10.71
N LYS A 110 -11.72 5.27 -11.39
CA LYS A 110 -13.09 4.98 -10.96
C LYS A 110 -13.37 3.47 -10.93
N LYS A 111 -12.92 2.76 -11.97
CA LYS A 111 -13.07 1.31 -12.07
C LYS A 111 -12.25 0.62 -10.97
N LEU A 112 -10.98 0.97 -10.86
CA LEU A 112 -10.05 0.39 -9.90
C LEU A 112 -10.50 0.60 -8.44
N ASP A 113 -11.04 1.79 -8.09
CA ASP A 113 -11.63 2.04 -6.76
C ASP A 113 -12.87 1.17 -6.50
N ALA A 114 -13.72 0.98 -7.50
CA ALA A 114 -14.90 0.12 -7.37
C ALA A 114 -14.50 -1.35 -7.14
N ASP A 115 -13.46 -1.83 -7.81
CA ASP A 115 -12.95 -3.19 -7.66
C ASP A 115 -12.24 -3.38 -6.31
N ARG A 116 -11.42 -2.40 -5.88
CA ARG A 116 -10.80 -2.39 -4.56
C ARG A 116 -11.82 -2.53 -3.43
N ARG A 117 -12.86 -1.72 -3.46
CA ARG A 117 -13.88 -1.68 -2.38
C ARG A 117 -14.58 -3.00 -2.13
N LYS A 118 -14.56 -3.91 -3.08
CA LYS A 118 -15.17 -5.23 -2.92
C LYS A 118 -14.34 -6.13 -2.04
N ASN A 119 -13.02 -6.14 -2.24
CA ASN A 119 -12.17 -7.20 -1.69
C ASN A 119 -10.80 -6.75 -1.18
N CYS A 120 -10.38 -5.49 -1.34
CA CYS A 120 -9.02 -5.07 -1.02
C CYS A 120 -8.96 -3.77 -0.24
N GLU A 121 -7.91 -3.62 0.57
CA GLU A 121 -7.66 -2.40 1.33
C GLU A 121 -7.09 -1.27 0.46
N TYR A 122 -6.14 -1.60 -0.42
CA TYR A 122 -5.45 -0.65 -1.28
C TYR A 122 -5.75 -0.90 -2.74
N ALA A 123 -5.61 0.16 -3.56
CA ALA A 123 -5.64 0.10 -5.01
C ALA A 123 -4.33 0.65 -5.58
N VAL A 124 -3.76 -0.03 -6.56
CA VAL A 124 -2.51 0.39 -7.20
C VAL A 124 -2.63 0.25 -8.71
N LEU A 125 -2.48 1.37 -9.41
CA LEU A 125 -2.33 1.39 -10.85
C LEU A 125 -0.83 1.34 -11.20
N VAL A 126 -0.37 0.23 -11.77
CA VAL A 126 0.97 0.11 -12.34
C VAL A 126 0.88 0.56 -13.80
N SER A 127 1.52 1.68 -14.12
CA SER A 127 1.26 2.35 -15.39
C SER A 127 2.53 2.75 -16.13
N LEU A 128 2.52 2.50 -17.44
CA LEU A 128 3.44 3.09 -18.42
C LEU A 128 2.78 4.17 -19.26
N LEU A 129 1.50 4.47 -18.99
CA LEU A 129 0.79 5.57 -19.66
C LEU A 129 1.42 6.93 -19.29
N GLU A 130 1.19 7.92 -20.12
CA GLU A 130 1.65 9.29 -19.92
C GLU A 130 3.17 9.36 -19.62
N PRO A 131 4.05 8.85 -20.53
CA PRO A 131 5.49 8.78 -20.29
C PRO A 131 6.16 10.14 -20.17
N ASP A 132 5.53 11.19 -20.68
CA ASP A 132 6.04 12.56 -20.63
C ASP A 132 5.55 13.34 -19.39
N SER A 133 4.71 12.73 -18.53
CA SER A 133 4.21 13.36 -17.33
C SER A 133 5.28 13.39 -16.24
N GLU A 134 5.74 14.58 -15.85
CA GLU A 134 6.68 14.74 -14.73
C GLU A 134 6.11 14.17 -13.43
N LEU A 135 4.81 14.36 -13.17
CA LEU A 135 4.12 13.86 -11.99
C LEU A 135 4.30 12.33 -11.84
N TYR A 136 3.91 11.57 -12.88
CA TYR A 136 4.00 10.11 -12.80
C TYR A 136 5.43 9.58 -12.91
N ASN A 137 6.35 10.37 -13.47
CA ASN A 137 7.77 9.99 -13.54
C ASN A 137 8.52 10.17 -12.22
N THR A 138 7.93 10.82 -11.21
CA THR A 138 8.47 10.81 -9.83
C THR A 138 8.46 9.42 -9.19
N GLY A 139 7.62 8.51 -9.69
CA GLY A 139 7.63 7.10 -9.36
C GLY A 139 6.42 6.61 -8.62
N ILE A 140 6.10 7.13 -7.44
CA ILE A 140 4.91 6.81 -6.64
C ILE A 140 4.09 8.09 -6.49
N VAL A 141 2.86 8.06 -6.98
CA VAL A 141 1.91 9.17 -6.88
C VAL A 141 0.73 8.75 -6.02
N ASP A 142 0.53 9.45 -4.92
CA ASP A 142 -0.61 9.27 -4.04
C ASP A 142 -1.83 10.03 -4.60
N VAL A 143 -2.89 9.31 -4.91
CA VAL A 143 -4.17 9.87 -5.38
C VAL A 143 -5.29 9.68 -4.34
N SER A 144 -4.92 9.40 -3.08
CA SER A 144 -5.85 9.16 -1.97
C SER A 144 -6.73 10.36 -1.63
N TYR A 145 -6.33 11.56 -2.04
CA TYR A 145 -7.15 12.76 -1.94
C TYR A 145 -8.45 12.68 -2.75
N ARG A 146 -8.51 11.84 -3.76
CA ARG A 146 -9.67 11.65 -4.63
C ARG A 146 -10.28 10.25 -4.50
N TYR A 147 -9.43 9.23 -4.37
CA TYR A 147 -9.81 7.82 -4.22
C TYR A 147 -9.01 7.20 -3.08
N GLU A 148 -9.67 6.96 -1.96
CA GLU A 148 -9.04 6.50 -0.72
C GLU A 148 -8.11 5.30 -0.95
N LYS A 149 -6.90 5.36 -0.38
CA LYS A 149 -5.88 4.29 -0.44
C LYS A 149 -5.50 3.87 -1.86
N MET A 150 -5.46 4.83 -2.79
CA MET A 150 -5.09 4.58 -4.18
C MET A 150 -3.77 5.26 -4.54
N TYR A 151 -2.93 4.51 -5.26
CA TYR A 151 -1.61 4.94 -5.74
C TYR A 151 -1.46 4.65 -7.23
N VAL A 152 -0.71 5.51 -7.92
CA VAL A 152 -0.23 5.27 -9.29
C VAL A 152 1.27 5.13 -9.22
N ILE A 153 1.81 4.06 -9.82
CA ILE A 153 3.26 3.79 -9.79
C ILE A 153 3.82 3.44 -11.17
N ARG A 154 5.11 3.68 -11.32
CA ARG A 154 5.89 3.07 -12.40
C ARG A 154 6.31 1.65 -12.00
N PRO A 155 6.52 0.71 -12.95
CA PRO A 155 6.79 -0.71 -12.68
C PRO A 155 7.95 -0.98 -11.73
N GLN A 156 9.00 -0.16 -11.75
CA GLN A 156 10.15 -0.30 -10.85
C GLN A 156 9.81 -0.12 -9.36
N PHE A 157 8.67 0.50 -9.06
CA PHE A 157 8.19 0.71 -7.68
C PHE A 157 7.19 -0.35 -7.21
N PHE A 158 6.91 -1.37 -8.02
CA PHE A 158 5.94 -2.42 -7.70
C PHE A 158 6.30 -3.15 -6.40
N ILE A 159 7.46 -3.76 -6.31
CA ILE A 159 7.92 -4.46 -5.10
C ILE A 159 8.17 -3.49 -3.93
N PRO A 160 8.85 -2.34 -4.10
CA PRO A 160 9.00 -1.37 -3.03
C PRO A 160 7.67 -0.92 -2.40
N LEU A 161 6.64 -0.65 -3.20
CA LEU A 161 5.35 -0.23 -2.67
C LEU A 161 4.67 -1.33 -1.87
N ILE A 162 4.66 -2.59 -2.36
CA ILE A 162 4.14 -3.73 -1.61
C ILE A 162 4.82 -3.81 -0.23
N SER A 163 6.14 -3.69 -0.19
CA SER A 163 6.91 -3.77 1.06
C SER A 163 6.56 -2.63 2.03
N ILE A 164 6.37 -1.41 1.53
CA ILE A 164 5.98 -0.25 2.35
C ILE A 164 4.57 -0.45 2.93
N LEU A 165 3.60 -0.81 2.10
CA LEU A 165 2.22 -1.01 2.53
C LEU A 165 2.10 -2.17 3.54
N ARG A 166 2.81 -3.28 3.29
CA ARG A 166 2.93 -4.41 4.21
C ARG A 166 3.43 -3.99 5.59
N ASN A 167 4.58 -3.32 5.64
CA ASN A 167 5.20 -2.89 6.90
C ASN A 167 4.29 -1.91 7.65
N THR A 168 3.64 -1.01 6.94
CA THR A 168 2.70 -0.06 7.53
C THR A 168 1.49 -0.77 8.12
N SER A 169 0.92 -1.75 7.41
CA SER A 169 -0.23 -2.54 7.88
C SER A 169 0.15 -3.40 9.09
N GLN A 170 1.33 -4.03 9.09
CA GLN A 170 1.83 -4.79 10.23
C GLN A 170 1.97 -3.92 11.47
N SER A 171 2.63 -2.76 11.37
CA SER A 171 2.76 -1.82 12.48
C SER A 171 1.41 -1.32 13.00
N ALA A 172 0.44 -1.09 12.10
CA ALA A 172 -0.90 -0.67 12.47
C ALA A 172 -1.67 -1.77 13.24
N LEU A 173 -1.49 -3.05 12.87
CA LEU A 173 -2.09 -4.18 13.59
C LEU A 173 -1.49 -4.35 14.98
N GLU A 174 -0.17 -4.28 15.11
CA GLU A 174 0.54 -4.34 16.39
C GLU A 174 0.03 -3.24 17.33
N TYR A 175 -0.06 -2.02 16.83
CA TYR A 175 -0.58 -0.88 17.60
C TYR A 175 -2.04 -1.05 18.02
N LYS A 176 -2.91 -1.57 17.14
CA LYS A 176 -4.31 -1.88 17.46
C LYS A 176 -4.43 -2.94 18.55
N ALA A 177 -3.61 -3.98 18.49
CA ALA A 177 -3.58 -5.05 19.50
C ALA A 177 -3.16 -4.51 20.86
N GLU A 178 -2.10 -3.69 20.92
CA GLU A 178 -1.65 -3.05 22.15
C GLU A 178 -2.73 -2.12 22.74
N LEU A 179 -3.38 -1.34 21.93
CA LEU A 179 -4.47 -0.44 22.33
C LEU A 179 -5.68 -1.19 22.88
N ALA A 180 -5.98 -2.39 22.32
CA ALA A 180 -7.04 -3.25 22.81
C ALA A 180 -6.69 -3.83 24.20
N LEU A 181 -5.44 -4.21 24.45
CA LEU A 181 -4.96 -4.67 25.76
C LEU A 181 -5.07 -3.57 26.81
N VAL A 182 -4.62 -2.36 26.48
CA VAL A 182 -4.72 -1.18 27.39
C VAL A 182 -6.18 -0.87 27.74
N LYS A 183 -7.08 -0.85 26.76
CA LYS A 183 -8.52 -0.67 26.98
C LYS A 183 -9.09 -1.73 27.92
N LYS A 184 -8.72 -3.00 27.75
CA LYS A 184 -9.15 -4.13 28.60
C LYS A 184 -8.64 -3.93 30.04
N GLN A 185 -7.40 -3.53 30.24
CA GLN A 185 -6.83 -3.25 31.56
C GLN A 185 -7.54 -2.10 32.29
N ILE A 186 -7.83 -1.01 31.57
CA ILE A 186 -8.58 0.13 32.10
C ILE A 186 -9.97 -0.32 32.55
N LEU A 187 -10.67 -1.10 31.74
CA LEU A 187 -12.01 -1.59 32.07
C LEU A 187 -12.00 -2.44 33.34
N ILE A 188 -11.05 -3.39 33.46
CA ILE A 188 -10.86 -4.23 34.65
C ILE A 188 -10.58 -3.37 35.88
N SER A 189 -9.70 -2.37 35.76
CA SER A 189 -9.39 -1.43 36.85
C SER A 189 -10.62 -0.67 37.32
N LEU A 190 -11.46 -0.19 36.40
CA LEU A 190 -12.71 0.51 36.75
C LEU A 190 -13.71 -0.40 37.46
N ILE A 191 -13.87 -1.65 36.98
CA ILE A 191 -14.75 -2.65 37.62
C ILE A 191 -14.28 -2.93 39.05
N LEU A 192 -12.98 -3.16 39.25
CA LEU A 192 -12.41 -3.41 40.58
C LEU A 192 -12.60 -2.22 41.52
N LYS A 193 -12.34 -0.99 41.05
CA LYS A 193 -12.58 0.23 41.85
C LYS A 193 -14.06 0.39 42.25
N THR A 194 -14.97 0.08 41.35
CA THR A 194 -16.41 0.16 41.61
C THR A 194 -16.85 -0.89 42.63
N ARG A 195 -16.40 -2.15 42.48
CA ARG A 195 -16.67 -3.22 43.45
C ARG A 195 -16.11 -2.88 44.83
N TRP A 196 -14.88 -2.35 44.90
CA TRP A 196 -14.27 -1.94 46.17
C TRP A 196 -15.06 -0.81 46.85
N LYS A 197 -15.53 0.18 46.10
CA LYS A 197 -16.39 1.29 46.65
C LYS A 197 -17.71 0.72 47.19
N ILE A 198 -18.35 -0.22 46.49
CA ILE A 198 -19.59 -0.86 46.92
C ILE A 198 -19.36 -1.67 48.23
N SER A 199 -18.31 -2.51 48.24
CA SER A 199 -17.92 -3.29 49.40
C SER A 199 -17.71 -2.38 50.64
N ASN A 200 -16.92 -1.33 50.49
CA ASN A 200 -16.68 -0.40 51.63
C ASN A 200 -17.95 0.30 52.12
N LYS A 201 -18.88 0.66 51.21
CA LYS A 201 -20.20 1.22 51.64
C LYS A 201 -21.03 0.17 52.43
N VAL A 202 -21.01 -1.05 52.03
CA VAL A 202 -21.72 -2.15 52.74
C VAL A 202 -21.10 -2.39 54.12
N TRP A 203 -19.78 -2.49 54.20
CA TRP A 203 -19.07 -2.62 55.48
C TRP A 203 -19.31 -1.45 56.43
N ALA A 204 -19.29 -0.19 55.93
CA ALA A 204 -19.58 0.98 56.73
C ALA A 204 -21.01 0.94 57.32
N LYS A 205 -22.00 0.53 56.53
CA LYS A 205 -23.39 0.36 57.03
C LYS A 205 -23.54 -0.71 58.11
N LEU A 206 -22.83 -1.85 57.93
CA LEU A 206 -22.86 -2.97 58.89
C LEU A 206 -22.14 -2.65 60.20
N SER A 207 -21.07 -1.83 60.16
CA SER A 207 -20.31 -1.42 61.35
C SER A 207 -21.00 -0.35 62.18
N PHE A 208 -21.79 0.56 61.56
CA PHE A 208 -22.56 1.57 62.26
C PHE A 208 -23.90 1.08 62.79
N GLY A 209 -24.49 0.02 62.21
CA GLY A 209 -25.74 -0.57 62.68
C GLY A 209 -25.64 -1.45 63.94
N LYS A 210 -24.44 -1.67 64.52
CA LYS A 210 -24.19 -2.46 65.72
C LYS A 210 -24.00 -1.61 67.00
N ARG A 211 -24.27 -0.31 67.00
CA ARG A 211 -24.09 0.58 68.16
C ARG A 211 -25.40 1.08 68.78
N GLU A 212 -26.51 0.44 68.51
CA GLU A 212 -27.77 0.73 69.21
C GLU A 212 -28.35 -0.57 69.73
N VAL A 213 -27.82 -1.09 70.85
CA VAL A 213 -28.51 -1.92 71.84
C VAL A 213 -27.80 -1.71 73.18
#